data_32a9fb5029e54aeb6c1dd88ab44a5008
#
_entry.id   32a9fb5029e54aeb6c1dd88ab44a5008
#
_cell.length_a   1.000
_cell.length_b   1.000
_cell.length_c   1.000
_cell.angle_alpha   90.00
_cell.angle_beta   90.00
_cell.angle_gamma   90.00
#
_symmetry.space_group_name_H-M   'P 1'
#
loop_
_entity.id
_entity.type
_entity.pdbx_description
1 polymer ?
#
loop_
_entity_poly.entity_id
_entity_poly.type
_entity_poly.pdbx_seq_one_letter_code
_entity_poly.pdbx_strand_id
1 'polypeptide(L)'
;MQRIIRFRIFLFLAFAAALIGLFTLRLYKVQAVQSDSTYIANDADSITYMTTVEASRGNILDRNGNVLISNRASYDLVIINFVLFNSKTPNESLLRVLELCDEQGIAYQSHFPVTQTRPYTLTLDEQSSTWQGYYRAFLTNRDYDSDISAQTLMKNLMQAYRIPEDWTQEQAYKVISVRYELELRSVPGVG
;
A
#
# COMPACT_ATOMS: atom_id res chain seq x y z
N MET A 1 61.69 -6.49 27.51
CA MET A 1 60.69 -5.42 27.34
C MET A 1 60.25 -5.22 25.89
N GLN A 2 61.11 -5.10 24.90
CA GLN A 2 60.73 -4.83 23.48
C GLN A 2 59.84 -5.87 22.85
N ARG A 3 59.94 -7.17 23.15
CA ARG A 3 59.10 -8.23 22.57
C ARG A 3 57.65 -8.11 23.03
N ILE A 4 57.42 -7.74 24.29
CA ILE A 4 56.05 -7.58 24.84
C ILE A 4 55.34 -6.37 24.22
N ILE A 5 56.09 -5.28 23.96
CA ILE A 5 55.56 -4.06 23.35
C ILE A 5 55.17 -4.34 21.88
N ARG A 6 56.04 -5.05 21.10
CA ARG A 6 55.75 -5.44 19.71
C ARG A 6 54.54 -6.36 19.63
N PHE A 7 54.39 -7.30 20.54
CA PHE A 7 53.23 -8.20 20.58
C PHE A 7 51.93 -7.43 20.87
N ARG A 8 51.93 -6.46 21.80
CA ARG A 8 50.79 -5.59 22.10
C ARG A 8 50.41 -4.72 20.90
N ILE A 9 51.36 -4.15 20.19
CA ILE A 9 51.14 -3.36 18.99
C ILE A 9 50.55 -4.23 17.87
N PHE A 10 51.06 -5.44 17.69
CA PHE A 10 50.53 -6.38 16.69
C PHE A 10 49.11 -6.79 17.00
N LEU A 11 48.78 -7.04 18.25
CA LEU A 11 47.45 -7.39 18.71
C LEU A 11 46.46 -6.23 18.51
N PHE A 12 46.89 -5.00 18.77
CA PHE A 12 46.08 -3.81 18.51
C PHE A 12 45.84 -3.56 17.03
N LEU A 13 46.86 -3.74 16.19
CA LEU A 13 46.75 -3.65 14.73
C LEU A 13 45.80 -4.73 14.16
N ALA A 14 45.89 -5.96 14.64
CA ALA A 14 45.04 -7.06 14.23
C ALA A 14 43.57 -6.78 14.61
N PHE A 15 43.32 -6.25 15.81
CA PHE A 15 42.00 -5.84 16.27
C PHE A 15 41.42 -4.70 15.42
N ALA A 16 42.21 -3.68 15.13
CA ALA A 16 41.81 -2.58 14.26
C ALA A 16 41.47 -3.04 12.83
N ALA A 17 42.29 -3.94 12.26
CA ALA A 17 42.04 -4.52 10.96
C ALA A 17 40.76 -5.37 10.93
N ALA A 18 40.47 -6.12 12.00
CA ALA A 18 39.24 -6.88 12.14
C ALA A 18 38.01 -5.98 12.19
N LEU A 19 38.06 -4.85 12.93
CA LEU A 19 36.97 -3.87 12.97
C LEU A 19 36.73 -3.23 11.61
N ILE A 20 37.80 -2.82 10.90
CA ILE A 20 37.67 -2.24 9.54
C ILE A 20 37.06 -3.26 8.60
N GLY A 21 37.48 -4.52 8.64
CA GLY A 21 36.91 -5.59 7.83
C GLY A 21 35.41 -5.82 8.08
N LEU A 22 35.02 -5.80 9.35
CA LEU A 22 33.64 -5.97 9.76
C LEU A 22 32.77 -4.78 9.31
N PHE A 23 33.30 -3.58 9.38
CA PHE A 23 32.64 -2.35 8.92
C PHE A 23 32.46 -2.34 7.39
N THR A 24 33.50 -2.77 6.66
CA THR A 24 33.46 -2.86 5.19
C THR A 24 32.42 -3.89 4.73
N LEU A 25 32.35 -5.05 5.41
CA LEU A 25 31.34 -6.07 5.13
C LEU A 25 29.92 -5.57 5.39
N ARG A 26 29.73 -4.78 6.44
CA ARG A 26 28.43 -4.15 6.74
C ARG A 26 28.04 -3.11 5.70
N LEU A 27 28.98 -2.24 5.32
CA LEU A 27 28.77 -1.25 4.24
C LEU A 27 28.46 -1.93 2.91
N TYR A 28 29.19 -2.99 2.56
CA TYR A 28 28.93 -3.75 1.34
C TYR A 28 27.52 -4.34 1.31
N LYS A 29 27.06 -4.94 2.43
CA LYS A 29 25.70 -5.45 2.53
C LYS A 29 24.65 -4.34 2.34
N VAL A 30 24.84 -3.19 2.94
CA VAL A 30 23.90 -2.06 2.82
C VAL A 30 23.91 -1.49 1.40
N GLN A 31 25.07 -1.34 0.79
CA GLN A 31 25.18 -0.73 -0.54
C GLN A 31 24.87 -1.69 -1.70
N ALA A 32 25.25 -2.98 -1.60
CA ALA A 32 25.09 -3.93 -2.69
C ALA A 32 23.77 -4.72 -2.65
N VAL A 33 23.19 -4.94 -1.47
CA VAL A 33 21.96 -5.73 -1.31
C VAL A 33 20.70 -4.84 -1.27
N GLN A 34 20.84 -3.56 -0.89
CA GLN A 34 19.72 -2.62 -0.86
C GLN A 34 19.59 -1.73 -2.10
N SER A 35 20.45 -1.89 -3.11
CA SER A 35 20.38 -1.05 -4.32
C SER A 35 19.25 -1.39 -5.28
N ASP A 36 18.51 -2.48 -5.07
CA ASP A 36 17.35 -2.83 -5.90
C ASP A 36 16.02 -2.22 -5.42
N SER A 37 16.02 -1.56 -4.28
CA SER A 37 14.87 -0.75 -3.88
C SER A 37 15.19 0.72 -4.09
N THR A 38 14.61 1.33 -5.10
CA THR A 38 14.69 2.76 -5.46
C THR A 38 14.06 3.66 -4.37
N TYR A 39 14.44 3.45 -3.11
CA TYR A 39 14.01 4.28 -2.00
C TYR A 39 15.22 5.05 -1.46
N ILE A 40 15.37 6.28 -1.95
CA ILE A 40 16.24 7.25 -1.31
C ILE A 40 15.48 7.79 -0.11
N ALA A 41 15.73 7.22 1.06
CA ALA A 41 15.29 7.78 2.32
C ALA A 41 16.20 8.97 2.64
N ASN A 42 15.82 10.17 2.23
CA ASN A 42 16.38 11.41 2.75
C ASN A 42 15.40 11.96 3.77
N ASP A 43 15.83 11.99 5.02
CA ASP A 43 15.13 12.49 6.20
C ASP A 43 13.88 11.70 6.63
N ALA A 44 13.74 11.56 7.94
CA ALA A 44 12.79 10.67 8.63
C ALA A 44 11.31 10.85 8.30
N ASP A 45 10.95 11.82 7.44
CA ASP A 45 9.56 12.16 7.11
C ASP A 45 9.27 12.29 5.60
N SER A 46 10.25 12.08 4.69
CA SER A 46 9.99 12.18 3.25
C SER A 46 10.30 10.89 2.49
N ILE A 47 9.31 10.32 1.86
CA ILE A 47 9.47 9.21 0.91
C ILE A 47 9.47 9.81 -0.50
N THR A 48 10.60 9.71 -1.20
CA THR A 48 10.70 10.13 -2.60
C THR A 48 10.50 8.92 -3.50
N TYR A 49 9.53 8.97 -4.39
CA TYR A 49 9.33 7.98 -5.43
C TYR A 49 9.31 8.64 -6.79
N MET A 50 9.85 7.96 -7.79
CA MET A 50 9.78 8.41 -9.17
C MET A 50 8.52 7.83 -9.82
N THR A 51 7.70 8.68 -10.39
CA THR A 51 6.61 8.26 -11.26
C THR A 51 6.87 8.78 -12.67
N THR A 52 6.65 7.94 -13.66
CA THR A 52 6.70 8.35 -15.05
C THR A 52 5.33 8.87 -15.43
N VAL A 53 5.27 10.15 -15.77
CA VAL A 53 4.03 10.77 -16.28
C VAL A 53 4.11 10.77 -17.80
N GLU A 54 3.17 10.11 -18.46
CA GLU A 54 3.08 10.15 -19.91
C GLU A 54 2.74 11.56 -20.40
N ALA A 55 3.40 11.99 -21.48
CA ALA A 55 3.10 13.27 -22.08
C ALA A 55 1.68 13.28 -22.66
N SER A 56 1.00 14.43 -22.55
CA SER A 56 -0.31 14.59 -23.17
C SER A 56 -0.19 14.51 -24.70
N ARG A 57 -1.17 13.88 -25.32
CA ARG A 57 -1.23 13.79 -26.79
C ARG A 57 -1.46 15.19 -27.38
N GLY A 58 -1.01 15.42 -28.60
CA GLY A 58 -1.27 16.68 -29.32
C GLY A 58 -2.74 16.80 -29.77
N ASN A 59 -3.18 18.03 -30.00
CA ASN A 59 -4.49 18.29 -30.61
C ASN A 59 -4.46 17.99 -32.12
N ILE A 60 -5.56 17.52 -32.66
CA ILE A 60 -5.75 17.39 -34.12
C ILE A 60 -6.53 18.61 -34.58
N LEU A 61 -5.94 19.32 -35.53
CA LEU A 61 -6.50 20.55 -36.10
C LEU A 61 -6.92 20.32 -37.55
N ASP A 62 -7.91 21.07 -38.01
CA ASP A 62 -8.23 21.17 -39.43
C ASP A 62 -7.19 22.08 -40.17
N ARG A 63 -7.35 22.17 -41.52
CA ARG A 63 -6.48 23.00 -42.33
C ARG A 63 -6.53 24.51 -41.99
N ASN A 64 -7.58 24.94 -41.27
CA ASN A 64 -7.80 26.35 -40.88
C ASN A 64 -7.34 26.60 -39.44
N GLY A 65 -6.81 25.57 -38.74
CA GLY A 65 -6.38 25.66 -37.33
C GLY A 65 -7.47 25.45 -36.30
N ASN A 66 -8.69 25.02 -36.70
CA ASN A 66 -9.75 24.71 -35.75
C ASN A 66 -9.48 23.35 -35.12
N VAL A 67 -9.69 23.23 -33.81
CA VAL A 67 -9.48 22.00 -33.05
C VAL A 67 -10.59 21.01 -33.37
N LEU A 68 -10.25 19.89 -34.01
CA LEU A 68 -11.15 18.79 -34.28
C LEU A 68 -11.20 17.79 -33.11
N ILE A 69 -10.04 17.51 -32.53
CA ILE A 69 -9.90 16.61 -31.36
C ILE A 69 -8.90 17.24 -30.41
N SER A 70 -9.29 17.36 -29.15
CA SER A 70 -8.43 17.82 -28.07
C SER A 70 -8.35 16.77 -26.95
N ASN A 71 -7.28 16.85 -26.16
CA ASN A 71 -7.19 16.07 -24.95
C ASN A 71 -8.07 16.64 -23.84
N ARG A 72 -8.79 15.76 -23.17
CA ARG A 72 -9.42 16.09 -21.90
C ARG A 72 -8.49 15.62 -20.78
N ALA A 73 -8.15 16.49 -19.87
CA ALA A 73 -7.40 16.08 -18.68
C ALA A 73 -8.24 15.08 -17.88
N SER A 74 -7.66 13.93 -17.60
CA SER A 74 -8.19 12.94 -16.67
C SER A 74 -7.22 12.83 -15.51
N TYR A 75 -7.73 12.77 -14.30
CA TYR A 75 -6.93 12.64 -13.10
C TYR A 75 -7.33 11.35 -12.40
N ASP A 76 -6.33 10.52 -12.10
CA ASP A 76 -6.51 9.31 -11.33
C ASP A 76 -5.95 9.52 -9.92
N LEU A 77 -6.68 9.05 -8.92
CA LEU A 77 -6.20 9.04 -7.54
C LEU A 77 -5.44 7.73 -7.31
N VAL A 78 -4.14 7.84 -7.09
CA VAL A 78 -3.29 6.71 -6.77
C VAL A 78 -2.99 6.69 -5.27
N ILE A 79 -3.40 5.63 -4.59
CA ILE A 79 -3.12 5.43 -3.17
C ILE A 79 -1.86 4.57 -3.02
N ILE A 80 -0.86 5.14 -2.36
CA ILE A 80 0.37 4.40 -2.03
C ILE A 80 0.18 3.75 -0.67
N ASN A 81 -0.05 2.43 -0.66
CA ASN A 81 -0.35 1.65 0.53
C ASN A 81 0.67 1.87 1.66
N PHE A 82 1.96 1.88 1.33
CA PHE A 82 3.01 2.09 2.32
C PHE A 82 2.88 3.44 3.04
N VAL A 83 2.63 4.53 2.30
CA VAL A 83 2.49 5.88 2.88
C VAL A 83 1.22 5.96 3.74
N LEU A 84 0.11 5.43 3.21
CA LEU A 84 -1.17 5.48 3.89
C LEU A 84 -1.12 4.71 5.22
N PHE A 85 -0.67 3.45 5.20
CA PHE A 85 -0.72 2.60 6.40
C PHE A 85 0.38 2.88 7.42
N ASN A 86 1.43 3.62 7.05
CA ASN A 86 2.41 4.15 8.00
C ASN A 86 2.03 5.54 8.55
N SER A 87 0.94 6.13 8.09
CA SER A 87 0.44 7.39 8.66
C SER A 87 -0.15 7.17 10.07
N LYS A 88 -0.26 8.24 10.84
CA LYS A 88 -0.86 8.19 12.20
C LYS A 88 -2.37 7.93 12.15
N THR A 89 -3.03 8.35 11.09
CA THR A 89 -4.49 8.34 10.94
C THR A 89 -4.90 7.78 9.57
N PRO A 90 -4.60 6.50 9.27
CA PRO A 90 -4.87 5.94 7.94
C PRO A 90 -6.37 5.85 7.61
N ASN A 91 -7.20 5.52 8.59
CA ASN A 91 -8.63 5.35 8.37
C ASN A 91 -9.33 6.69 8.16
N GLU A 92 -8.98 7.72 8.94
CA GLU A 92 -9.52 9.08 8.81
C GLU A 92 -9.12 9.68 7.47
N SER A 93 -7.88 9.45 7.03
CA SER A 93 -7.40 9.90 5.72
C SER A 93 -8.19 9.25 4.58
N LEU A 94 -8.42 7.94 4.65
CA LEU A 94 -9.26 7.23 3.69
C LEU A 94 -10.70 7.74 3.70
N LEU A 95 -11.30 7.87 4.89
CA LEU A 95 -12.67 8.37 5.01
C LEU A 95 -12.80 9.75 4.36
N ARG A 96 -11.86 10.66 4.63
CA ARG A 96 -11.89 12.01 4.05
C ARG A 96 -11.79 12.00 2.52
N VAL A 97 -10.96 11.12 1.96
CA VAL A 97 -10.86 10.94 0.50
C VAL A 97 -12.19 10.44 -0.07
N LEU A 98 -12.82 9.45 0.58
CA LEU A 98 -14.10 8.90 0.11
C LEU A 98 -15.23 9.93 0.20
N GLU A 99 -15.28 10.72 1.27
CA GLU A 99 -16.22 11.82 1.40
C GLU A 99 -16.05 12.86 0.28
N LEU A 100 -14.81 13.20 -0.06
CA LEU A 100 -14.53 14.10 -1.19
C LEU A 100 -14.96 13.50 -2.54
N CYS A 101 -14.79 12.20 -2.73
CA CYS A 101 -15.29 11.52 -3.92
C CYS A 101 -16.82 11.62 -4.01
N ASP A 102 -17.51 11.39 -2.90
CA ASP A 102 -18.96 11.50 -2.83
C ASP A 102 -19.46 12.94 -3.09
N GLU A 103 -18.79 13.95 -2.49
CA GLU A 103 -19.08 15.37 -2.71
C GLU A 103 -18.92 15.78 -4.18
N GLN A 104 -17.94 15.20 -4.88
CA GLN A 104 -17.65 15.48 -6.28
C GLN A 104 -18.42 14.56 -7.26
N GLY A 105 -19.21 13.62 -6.76
CA GLY A 105 -19.94 12.64 -7.56
C GLY A 105 -19.03 11.67 -8.30
N ILE A 106 -17.82 11.40 -7.76
CA ILE A 106 -16.87 10.46 -8.32
C ILE A 106 -17.23 9.06 -7.84
N ALA A 107 -17.67 8.20 -8.76
CA ALA A 107 -17.96 6.82 -8.43
C ALA A 107 -16.68 6.00 -8.28
N TYR A 108 -16.60 5.21 -7.25
CA TYR A 108 -15.57 4.18 -7.06
C TYR A 108 -16.22 2.81 -7.00
N GLN A 109 -15.52 1.81 -7.51
CA GLN A 109 -16.00 0.43 -7.50
C GLN A 109 -15.37 -0.33 -6.35
N SER A 110 -16.19 -1.12 -5.64
CA SER A 110 -15.72 -2.06 -4.64
C SER A 110 -16.33 -3.43 -4.92
N HIS A 111 -15.50 -4.46 -4.81
CA HIS A 111 -15.89 -5.86 -4.93
C HIS A 111 -15.98 -6.53 -3.55
N PHE A 112 -16.09 -5.73 -2.50
CA PHE A 112 -16.29 -6.25 -1.15
C PHE A 112 -17.65 -6.97 -1.06
N PRO A 113 -17.66 -8.28 -0.77
CA PRO A 113 -18.85 -9.11 -0.95
C PRO A 113 -19.80 -9.08 0.24
N VAL A 114 -20.00 -7.93 0.85
CA VAL A 114 -20.90 -7.74 2.01
C VAL A 114 -21.81 -6.56 1.76
N THR A 115 -23.07 -6.66 2.15
CA THR A 115 -24.04 -5.55 2.08
C THR A 115 -23.65 -4.38 2.97
N GLN A 116 -23.95 -3.16 2.51
CA GLN A 116 -23.62 -1.93 3.24
C GLN A 116 -24.41 -1.76 4.55
N THR A 117 -25.65 -2.28 4.57
CA THR A 117 -26.58 -2.09 5.69
C THR A 117 -26.79 -3.36 6.49
N ARG A 118 -27.09 -3.22 7.79
CA ARG A 118 -27.48 -4.37 8.65
C ARG A 118 -28.91 -4.84 8.36
N PRO A 119 -29.19 -6.14 8.42
CA PRO A 119 -28.26 -7.22 8.71
C PRO A 119 -27.29 -7.44 7.54
N TYR A 120 -25.99 -7.58 7.85
CA TYR A 120 -24.97 -7.87 6.84
C TYR A 120 -25.20 -9.25 6.22
N THR A 121 -25.19 -9.31 4.91
CA THR A 121 -25.29 -10.54 4.13
C THR A 121 -24.16 -10.62 3.11
N LEU A 122 -23.73 -11.82 2.78
CA LEU A 122 -22.75 -12.03 1.72
C LEU A 122 -23.45 -11.92 0.36
N THR A 123 -22.85 -11.15 -0.55
CA THR A 123 -23.28 -10.97 -1.95
C THR A 123 -22.32 -11.65 -2.92
N LEU A 124 -21.63 -12.69 -2.45
CA LEU A 124 -20.58 -13.37 -3.19
C LEU A 124 -21.12 -14.08 -4.46
N ASP A 125 -22.33 -14.59 -4.39
CA ASP A 125 -22.98 -15.31 -5.50
C ASP A 125 -23.29 -14.40 -6.69
N GLU A 126 -23.40 -13.09 -6.46
CA GLU A 126 -23.62 -12.08 -7.48
C GLU A 126 -22.33 -11.69 -8.22
N GLN A 127 -21.17 -12.11 -7.69
CA GLN A 127 -19.87 -11.77 -8.25
C GLN A 127 -19.36 -12.84 -9.23
N SER A 128 -18.46 -12.42 -10.14
CA SER A 128 -17.82 -13.35 -11.06
C SER A 128 -16.97 -14.39 -10.31
N SER A 129 -16.74 -15.53 -10.95
CA SER A 129 -15.91 -16.62 -10.38
C SER A 129 -14.48 -16.14 -10.00
N THR A 130 -13.97 -15.16 -10.70
CA THR A 130 -12.66 -14.53 -10.39
C THR A 130 -12.69 -13.83 -9.04
N TRP A 131 -13.69 -12.99 -8.80
CA TRP A 131 -13.82 -12.29 -7.51
C TRP A 131 -14.14 -13.23 -6.35
N GLN A 132 -14.92 -14.28 -6.62
CA GLN A 132 -15.12 -15.36 -5.64
C GLN A 132 -13.80 -16.05 -5.27
N GLY A 133 -12.92 -16.27 -6.25
CA GLY A 133 -11.58 -16.80 -6.03
C GLY A 133 -10.72 -15.88 -5.19
N TYR A 134 -10.74 -14.59 -5.47
CA TYR A 134 -10.00 -13.58 -4.69
C TYR A 134 -10.50 -13.48 -3.24
N TYR A 135 -11.82 -13.55 -3.05
CA TYR A 135 -12.39 -13.58 -1.70
C TYR A 135 -11.91 -14.79 -0.88
N ARG A 136 -11.89 -16.00 -1.50
CA ARG A 136 -11.38 -17.20 -0.82
C ARG A 136 -9.89 -17.06 -0.49
N ALA A 137 -9.09 -16.51 -1.41
CA ALA A 137 -7.67 -16.24 -1.15
C ALA A 137 -7.48 -15.23 0.00
N PHE A 138 -8.34 -14.22 0.08
CA PHE A 138 -8.35 -13.25 1.17
C PHE A 138 -8.65 -13.92 2.52
N LEU A 139 -9.68 -14.77 2.59
CA LEU A 139 -10.00 -15.49 3.81
C LEU A 139 -8.84 -16.39 4.26
N THR A 140 -8.26 -17.15 3.31
CA THR A 140 -7.10 -18.02 3.58
C THR A 140 -5.89 -17.24 4.08
N ASN A 141 -5.61 -16.09 3.46
CA ASN A 141 -4.47 -15.26 3.86
C ASN A 141 -4.62 -14.65 5.27
N ARG A 142 -5.85 -14.54 5.75
CA ARG A 142 -6.17 -14.02 7.09
C ARG A 142 -6.50 -15.11 8.11
N ASP A 143 -6.34 -16.37 7.76
CA ASP A 143 -6.75 -17.52 8.61
C ASP A 143 -8.23 -17.43 9.04
N TYR A 144 -9.09 -16.93 8.17
CA TYR A 144 -10.52 -16.91 8.41
C TYR A 144 -11.19 -18.18 7.88
N ASP A 145 -12.25 -18.59 8.55
CA ASP A 145 -13.03 -19.74 8.14
C ASP A 145 -13.70 -19.49 6.77
N SER A 146 -13.73 -20.51 5.91
CA SER A 146 -14.36 -20.43 4.58
C SER A 146 -15.86 -20.12 4.66
N ASP A 147 -16.51 -20.53 5.73
CA ASP A 147 -17.95 -20.38 5.96
C ASP A 147 -18.27 -19.20 6.91
N ILE A 148 -17.36 -18.25 7.04
CA ILE A 148 -17.53 -17.11 7.94
C ILE A 148 -18.79 -16.32 7.57
N SER A 149 -19.63 -16.01 8.57
CA SER A 149 -20.79 -15.16 8.33
C SER A 149 -20.40 -13.70 8.05
N ALA A 150 -21.19 -12.99 7.23
CA ALA A 150 -20.95 -11.58 6.93
C ALA A 150 -20.84 -10.70 8.18
N GLN A 151 -21.64 -11.00 9.22
CA GLN A 151 -21.57 -10.26 10.49
C GLN A 151 -20.25 -10.50 11.24
N THR A 152 -19.79 -11.75 11.27
CA THR A 152 -18.52 -12.10 11.91
C THR A 152 -17.36 -11.51 11.13
N LEU A 153 -17.40 -11.59 9.79
CA LEU A 153 -16.40 -10.98 8.92
C LEU A 153 -16.29 -9.48 9.15
N MET A 154 -17.41 -8.75 9.14
CA MET A 154 -17.43 -7.31 9.41
C MET A 154 -16.84 -6.96 10.78
N LYS A 155 -17.22 -7.71 11.82
CA LYS A 155 -16.69 -7.52 13.17
C LYS A 155 -15.16 -7.74 13.21
N ASN A 156 -14.68 -8.80 12.60
CA ASN A 156 -13.26 -9.11 12.54
C ASN A 156 -12.48 -8.05 11.76
N LEU A 157 -13.03 -7.56 10.64
CA LEU A 157 -12.41 -6.49 9.86
C LEU A 157 -12.40 -5.15 10.58
N MET A 158 -13.46 -4.79 11.31
CA MET A 158 -13.48 -3.60 12.16
C MET A 158 -12.34 -3.63 13.17
N GLN A 159 -12.12 -4.78 13.84
CA GLN A 159 -11.04 -4.94 14.81
C GLN A 159 -9.67 -4.95 14.12
N ALA A 160 -9.50 -5.71 13.04
CA ALA A 160 -8.23 -5.84 12.33
C ALA A 160 -7.76 -4.50 11.73
N TYR A 161 -8.68 -3.72 11.20
CA TYR A 161 -8.40 -2.41 10.63
C TYR A 161 -8.42 -1.28 11.66
N ARG A 162 -8.73 -1.58 12.93
CA ARG A 162 -8.83 -0.61 14.03
C ARG A 162 -9.76 0.54 13.68
N ILE A 163 -10.97 0.19 13.21
CA ILE A 163 -11.99 1.19 12.90
C ILE A 163 -12.49 1.78 14.24
N PRO A 164 -12.58 3.12 14.36
CA PRO A 164 -13.11 3.75 15.57
C PRO A 164 -14.56 3.35 15.86
N GLU A 165 -14.89 3.12 17.12
CA GLU A 165 -16.23 2.68 17.55
C GLU A 165 -17.32 3.76 17.42
N ASP A 166 -16.90 5.02 17.38
CA ASP A 166 -17.77 6.20 17.24
C ASP A 166 -18.19 6.47 15.80
N TRP A 167 -17.62 5.73 14.83
CA TRP A 167 -17.98 5.89 13.43
C TRP A 167 -19.37 5.33 13.12
N THR A 168 -20.06 6.01 12.21
CA THR A 168 -21.30 5.49 11.65
C THR A 168 -21.06 4.19 10.89
N GLN A 169 -22.10 3.38 10.76
CA GLN A 169 -22.06 2.13 10.01
C GLN A 169 -21.62 2.35 8.55
N GLU A 170 -22.08 3.44 7.95
CA GLU A 170 -21.72 3.81 6.59
C GLU A 170 -20.25 4.17 6.44
N GLN A 171 -19.72 4.99 7.34
CA GLN A 171 -18.30 5.36 7.36
C GLN A 171 -17.40 4.14 7.55
N ALA A 172 -17.75 3.28 8.51
CA ALA A 172 -17.01 2.04 8.75
C ALA A 172 -17.03 1.13 7.51
N TYR A 173 -18.18 0.95 6.87
CA TYR A 173 -18.30 0.15 5.67
C TYR A 173 -17.46 0.70 4.51
N LYS A 174 -17.55 2.00 4.23
CA LYS A 174 -16.76 2.66 3.17
C LYS A 174 -15.27 2.40 3.31
N VAL A 175 -14.73 2.63 4.51
CA VAL A 175 -13.30 2.42 4.75
C VAL A 175 -12.92 0.94 4.71
N ILE A 176 -13.74 0.05 5.26
CA ILE A 176 -13.49 -1.40 5.22
C ILE A 176 -13.48 -1.91 3.78
N SER A 177 -14.44 -1.50 2.95
CA SER A 177 -14.52 -1.93 1.55
C SER A 177 -13.30 -1.51 0.74
N VAL A 178 -12.80 -0.30 0.94
CA VAL A 178 -11.58 0.17 0.26
C VAL A 178 -10.33 -0.52 0.80
N ARG A 179 -10.22 -0.71 2.11
CA ARG A 179 -9.09 -1.45 2.69
C ARG A 179 -9.04 -2.90 2.23
N TYR A 180 -10.20 -3.53 2.07
CA TYR A 180 -10.30 -4.86 1.47
C TYR A 180 -9.73 -4.88 0.04
N GLU A 181 -10.11 -3.92 -0.82
CA GLU A 181 -9.57 -3.80 -2.18
C GLU A 181 -8.04 -3.58 -2.20
N LEU A 182 -7.55 -2.70 -1.33
CA LEU A 182 -6.11 -2.44 -1.23
C LEU A 182 -5.34 -3.67 -0.76
N GLU A 183 -5.91 -4.44 0.14
CA GLU A 183 -5.31 -5.67 0.63
C GLU A 183 -5.35 -6.78 -0.42
N LEU A 184 -6.45 -6.94 -1.15
CA LEU A 184 -6.53 -7.90 -2.26
C LEU A 184 -5.42 -7.70 -3.28
N ARG A 185 -5.15 -6.45 -3.66
CA ARG A 185 -4.07 -6.11 -4.61
C ARG A 185 -2.67 -6.41 -4.09
N SER A 186 -2.51 -6.60 -2.78
CA SER A 186 -1.25 -7.00 -2.17
C SER A 186 -1.07 -8.51 -2.05
N VAL A 187 -2.12 -9.30 -2.32
CA VAL A 187 -2.05 -10.77 -2.29
C VAL A 187 -1.37 -11.27 -3.58
N PRO A 188 -0.33 -12.12 -3.49
CA PRO A 188 0.32 -12.69 -4.65
C PRO A 188 -0.68 -13.46 -5.54
N GLY A 189 -0.73 -13.14 -6.84
CA GLY A 189 -1.64 -13.79 -7.80
C GLY A 189 -2.99 -13.09 -8.02
N VAL A 190 -3.22 -11.96 -7.35
CA VAL A 190 -4.34 -11.04 -7.62
C VAL A 190 -3.77 -9.81 -8.30
N GLY A 191 -3.80 -9.75 -9.62
CA GLY A 191 -3.27 -8.66 -10.42
C GLY A 191 -3.97 -8.58 -11.77
#